data_f5fb7463a63d08403dde9ebb9983d012
#
_entry.id   f5fb7463a63d08403dde9ebb9983d012
#
_cell.length_a   1.000
_cell.length_b   1.000
_cell.length_c   1.000
_cell.angle_alpha   90.00
_cell.angle_beta   90.00
_cell.angle_gamma   90.00
#
_symmetry.space_group_name_H-M   'P 1'
#
loop_
_entity.id
_entity.type
_entity.pdbx_description
1 polymer ?
#
loop_
_entity_poly.entity_id
_entity_poly.type
_entity_poly.pdbx_seq_one_letter_code
_entity_poly.pdbx_strand_id
1 'polypeptide(L)'
;MGRLDGKVVLISGVARSQGRSHALRFAEEGADIIGFDLLEEIKGSPSAPATQEDMDETVRQVEALDRRIIATKADVRDYAAVKSAVDDGVAQLGRLDVVLGNAGVFTAPALAHELEDDIFMDTLDINVA
;
A
#
# COMPACT_ATOMS: atom_id res chain seq x y z
N MET A 1 -5.62 -11.40 23.43
CA MET A 1 -4.82 -12.04 22.39
C MET A 1 -5.49 -11.81 21.05
N GLY A 2 -4.72 -11.35 20.10
CA GLY A 2 -5.21 -11.14 18.74
C GLY A 2 -5.14 -12.41 17.90
N ARG A 3 -5.99 -12.47 16.87
CA ARG A 3 -6.01 -13.61 15.94
C ARG A 3 -4.76 -13.69 15.07
N LEU A 4 -3.99 -12.60 14.97
CA LEU A 4 -2.81 -12.48 14.12
C LEU A 4 -1.53 -12.20 14.92
N ASP A 5 -1.52 -12.55 16.20
CA ASP A 5 -0.33 -12.38 17.04
C ASP A 5 0.89 -13.06 16.40
N GLY A 6 1.98 -12.33 16.27
CA GLY A 6 3.22 -12.82 15.68
C GLY A 6 3.23 -12.90 14.15
N LYS A 7 2.18 -12.49 13.49
CA LYS A 7 2.10 -12.47 12.02
C LYS A 7 2.60 -11.15 11.45
N VAL A 8 3.03 -11.18 10.20
CA VAL A 8 3.44 -9.99 9.44
C VAL A 8 2.61 -9.91 8.17
N VAL A 9 2.02 -8.75 7.93
CA VAL A 9 1.13 -8.50 6.79
C VAL A 9 1.72 -7.44 5.88
N LEU A 10 1.81 -7.73 4.59
CA LEU A 10 2.20 -6.77 3.55
C LEU A 10 0.94 -6.12 2.98
N ILE A 11 0.92 -4.80 2.91
CA ILE A 11 -0.21 -4.04 2.36
C ILE A 11 0.31 -3.01 1.35
N SER A 12 -0.16 -3.09 0.11
CA SER A 12 0.05 -2.02 -0.88
C SER A 12 -1.03 -0.95 -0.75
N GLY A 13 -0.68 0.32 -0.99
CA GLY A 13 -1.61 1.43 -0.84
C GLY A 13 -1.95 1.74 0.61
N VAL A 14 -0.96 1.69 1.50
CA VAL A 14 -1.14 1.70 2.95
C VAL A 14 -1.35 3.09 3.56
N ALA A 15 -1.06 4.16 2.79
CA ALA A 15 -0.99 5.50 3.36
C ALA A 15 -2.34 6.06 3.82
N ARG A 16 -3.43 5.64 3.21
CA ARG A 16 -4.77 6.17 3.51
C ARG A 16 -5.89 5.19 3.15
N SER A 17 -7.13 5.60 3.39
CA SER A 17 -8.36 4.91 2.97
C SER A 17 -8.38 3.45 3.41
N GLN A 18 -8.72 2.53 2.51
CA GLN A 18 -8.82 1.11 2.83
C GLN A 18 -7.49 0.54 3.32
N GLY A 19 -6.37 0.93 2.70
CA GLY A 19 -5.05 0.45 3.11
C GLY A 19 -4.73 0.77 4.56
N ARG A 20 -5.00 1.99 4.98
CA ARG A 20 -4.85 2.39 6.40
C ARG A 20 -5.80 1.60 7.29
N SER A 21 -7.07 1.50 6.90
CA SER A 21 -8.08 0.75 7.67
C SER A 21 -7.66 -0.70 7.86
N HIS A 22 -7.14 -1.34 6.82
CA HIS A 22 -6.64 -2.71 6.91
C HIS A 22 -5.43 -2.80 7.85
N ALA A 23 -4.48 -1.88 7.72
CA ALA A 23 -3.29 -1.87 8.58
C ALA A 23 -3.68 -1.77 10.05
N LEU A 24 -4.60 -0.90 10.38
CA LEU A 24 -5.07 -0.74 11.76
C LEU A 24 -5.80 -1.98 12.26
N ARG A 25 -6.67 -2.56 11.44
CA ARG A 25 -7.42 -3.74 11.85
C ARG A 25 -6.52 -4.96 12.06
N PHE A 26 -5.55 -5.16 11.18
CA PHE A 26 -4.56 -6.23 11.36
C PHE A 26 -3.69 -5.98 12.60
N ALA A 27 -3.26 -4.74 12.82
CA ALA A 27 -2.48 -4.38 13.99
C ALA A 27 -3.27 -4.58 15.31
N GLU A 28 -4.56 -4.27 15.33
CA GLU A 28 -5.43 -4.55 16.47
C GLU A 28 -5.48 -6.05 16.79
N GLU A 29 -5.33 -6.89 15.79
CA GLU A 29 -5.29 -8.36 15.97
C GLU A 29 -3.88 -8.91 16.24
N GLY A 30 -2.91 -8.04 16.42
CA GLY A 30 -1.55 -8.44 16.85
C GLY A 30 -0.51 -8.55 15.73
N ALA A 31 -0.85 -8.20 14.50
CA ALA A 31 0.10 -8.27 13.39
C ALA A 31 1.01 -7.04 13.34
N ASP A 32 2.22 -7.25 12.85
CA ASP A 32 3.09 -6.18 12.37
C ASP A 32 2.88 -5.97 10.87
N ILE A 33 3.20 -4.79 10.38
CA ILE A 33 2.85 -4.36 9.03
C ILE A 33 4.09 -4.02 8.22
N ILE A 34 4.13 -4.50 6.96
CA ILE A 34 5.01 -3.97 5.92
C ILE A 34 4.09 -3.25 4.94
N GLY A 35 4.33 -1.98 4.68
CA GLY A 35 3.47 -1.20 3.80
C GLY A 35 4.25 -0.37 2.82
N PHE A 36 3.68 -0.12 1.64
CA PHE A 36 4.21 0.85 0.71
C PHE A 36 3.08 1.60 0.02
N ASP A 37 3.42 2.78 -0.50
CA ASP A 37 2.51 3.63 -1.25
C ASP A 37 3.31 4.47 -2.23
N LEU A 38 2.70 4.86 -3.33
CA LEU A 38 3.38 5.64 -4.38
C LEU A 38 3.69 7.07 -3.93
N LEU A 39 2.76 7.73 -3.25
CA LEU A 39 2.87 9.11 -2.78
C LEU A 39 3.10 10.14 -3.90
N GLU A 40 2.68 9.84 -5.12
CA GLU A 40 2.82 10.71 -6.29
C GLU A 40 1.54 10.68 -7.12
N GLU A 41 1.35 11.71 -7.92
CA GLU A 41 0.22 11.77 -8.85
C GLU A 41 0.33 10.68 -9.92
N ILE A 42 -0.83 10.15 -10.30
CA ILE A 42 -0.98 9.23 -11.43
C ILE A 42 -1.79 9.95 -12.49
N LYS A 43 -1.23 10.05 -13.71
CA LYS A 43 -1.90 10.70 -14.84
C LYS A 43 -3.28 10.08 -15.06
N GLY A 44 -4.26 10.92 -15.23
CA GLY A 44 -5.64 10.49 -15.51
C GLY A 44 -6.46 10.07 -14.30
N SER A 45 -5.85 9.96 -13.13
CA SER A 45 -6.60 9.70 -11.89
C SER A 45 -7.29 10.98 -11.40
N PRO A 46 -8.60 10.93 -11.10
CA PRO A 46 -9.30 12.08 -10.54
C PRO A 46 -9.00 12.32 -9.06
N SER A 47 -8.36 11.37 -8.40
CA SER A 47 -8.04 11.47 -6.97
C SER A 47 -6.68 12.11 -6.77
N ALA A 48 -6.59 13.02 -5.80
CA ALA A 48 -5.29 13.51 -5.35
C ALA A 48 -4.46 12.35 -4.79
N PRO A 49 -3.13 12.39 -4.94
CA PRO A 49 -2.27 11.33 -4.40
C PRO A 49 -2.27 11.36 -2.87
N ALA A 50 -1.95 10.22 -2.26
CA ALA A 50 -1.59 10.19 -0.86
C ALA A 50 -0.30 10.99 -0.66
N THR A 51 -0.15 11.59 0.51
CA THR A 51 1.03 12.39 0.86
C THR A 51 1.94 11.65 1.83
N GLN A 52 3.15 12.16 2.01
CA GLN A 52 4.03 11.66 3.06
C GLN A 52 3.39 11.82 4.45
N GLU A 53 2.64 12.91 4.66
CA GLU A 53 1.90 13.11 5.92
C GLU A 53 0.84 12.02 6.13
N ASP A 54 0.17 11.60 5.06
CA ASP A 54 -0.80 10.49 5.13
C ASP A 54 -0.10 9.20 5.55
N MET A 55 1.06 8.90 4.98
CA MET A 55 1.85 7.74 5.35
C MET A 55 2.31 7.81 6.80
N ASP A 56 2.82 8.96 7.22
CA ASP A 56 3.28 9.18 8.59
C ASP A 56 2.14 8.98 9.59
N GLU A 57 0.93 9.40 9.24
CA GLU A 57 -0.25 9.21 10.07
C GLU A 57 -0.62 7.73 10.20
N THR A 58 -0.53 6.95 9.13
CA THR A 58 -0.73 5.50 9.20
C THR A 58 0.30 4.86 10.13
N VAL A 59 1.57 5.25 10.00
CA VAL A 59 2.65 4.76 10.87
C VAL A 59 2.34 5.09 12.33
N ARG A 60 1.98 6.33 12.60
CA ARG A 60 1.65 6.78 13.96
C ARG A 60 0.51 5.97 14.57
N GLN A 61 -0.53 5.73 13.80
CA GLN A 61 -1.71 4.99 14.30
C GLN A 61 -1.40 3.51 14.55
N VAL A 62 -0.60 2.87 13.71
CA VAL A 62 -0.18 1.48 13.94
C VAL A 62 0.72 1.39 15.18
N GLU A 63 1.68 2.29 15.30
CA GLU A 63 2.59 2.32 16.46
C GLU A 63 1.84 2.62 17.77
N ALA A 64 0.76 3.40 17.71
CA ALA A 64 -0.11 3.65 18.87
C ALA A 64 -0.81 2.38 19.37
N LEU A 65 -0.92 1.35 18.53
CA LEU A 65 -1.43 0.04 18.90
C LEU A 65 -0.34 -0.91 19.40
N ASP A 66 0.86 -0.39 19.63
CA ASP A 66 2.03 -1.15 20.05
C ASP A 66 2.42 -2.24 19.05
N ARG A 67 2.25 -1.93 17.76
CA ARG A 67 2.70 -2.80 16.66
C ARG A 67 3.74 -2.07 15.82
N ARG A 68 4.54 -2.84 15.09
CA ARG A 68 5.59 -2.30 14.24
C ARG A 68 5.06 -2.16 12.81
N ILE A 69 5.49 -1.11 12.15
CA ILE A 69 5.23 -0.91 10.73
C ILE A 69 6.50 -0.41 10.04
N ILE A 70 6.83 -1.06 8.92
CA ILE A 70 7.90 -0.63 8.03
C ILE A 70 7.23 -0.07 6.79
N ALA A 71 7.21 1.24 6.64
CA ALA A 71 6.53 1.93 5.56
C ALA A 71 7.54 2.53 4.58
N THR A 72 7.34 2.28 3.30
CA THR A 72 8.27 2.67 2.24
C THR A 72 7.51 3.32 1.08
N LYS A 73 8.11 4.36 0.47
CA LYS A 73 7.61 4.88 -0.80
C LYS A 73 8.03 3.92 -1.91
N ALA A 74 7.07 3.36 -2.62
CA ALA A 74 7.32 2.49 -3.76
C ALA A 74 6.12 2.47 -4.70
N ASP A 75 6.40 2.32 -5.98
CA ASP A 75 5.42 2.18 -7.04
C ASP A 75 5.14 0.69 -7.27
N VAL A 76 3.88 0.29 -7.18
CA VAL A 76 3.49 -1.11 -7.38
C VAL A 76 3.86 -1.65 -8.76
N ARG A 77 4.05 -0.77 -9.74
CA ARG A 77 4.51 -1.12 -11.11
C ARG A 77 6.01 -1.42 -11.18
N ASP A 78 6.77 -1.00 -10.18
CA ASP A 78 8.22 -1.19 -10.12
C ASP A 78 8.57 -2.41 -9.27
N TYR A 79 8.79 -3.53 -9.95
CA TYR A 79 9.10 -4.79 -9.27
C TYR A 79 10.32 -4.68 -8.34
N ALA A 80 11.38 -4.02 -8.78
CA ALA A 80 12.61 -3.90 -7.98
C ALA A 80 12.36 -3.09 -6.70
N ALA A 81 11.58 -2.01 -6.78
CA ALA A 81 11.23 -1.19 -5.62
C ALA A 81 10.35 -1.96 -4.65
N VAL A 82 9.35 -2.69 -5.15
CA VAL A 82 8.47 -3.52 -4.32
C VAL A 82 9.27 -4.64 -3.65
N LYS A 83 10.12 -5.31 -4.40
CA LYS A 83 10.98 -6.37 -3.85
C LYS A 83 11.88 -5.83 -2.75
N SER A 84 12.49 -4.66 -2.96
CA SER A 84 13.36 -4.02 -1.95
C SER A 84 12.58 -3.68 -0.69
N ALA A 85 11.37 -3.14 -0.82
CA ALA A 85 10.51 -2.82 0.32
C ALA A 85 10.13 -4.08 1.12
N VAL A 86 9.82 -5.17 0.42
CA VAL A 86 9.49 -6.46 1.06
C VAL A 86 10.71 -7.04 1.76
N ASP A 87 11.85 -7.10 1.08
CA ASP A 87 13.08 -7.67 1.62
C ASP A 87 13.52 -6.90 2.88
N ASP A 88 13.45 -5.57 2.84
CA ASP A 88 13.78 -4.73 4.00
C ASP A 88 12.81 -4.96 5.17
N GLY A 89 11.53 -5.03 4.88
CA GLY A 89 10.51 -5.31 5.89
C GLY A 89 10.69 -6.68 6.53
N VAL A 90 10.95 -7.70 5.73
CA VAL A 90 11.20 -9.08 6.23
C VAL A 90 12.49 -9.12 7.03
N ALA A 91 13.53 -8.40 6.61
CA ALA A 91 14.79 -8.34 7.37
C ALA A 91 14.56 -7.76 8.77
N GLN A 92 13.67 -6.78 8.90
CA GLN A 92 13.39 -6.13 10.19
C GLN A 92 12.37 -6.88 11.04
N LEU A 93 11.34 -7.48 10.42
CA LEU A 93 10.23 -8.12 11.13
C LEU A 93 10.33 -9.65 11.19
N GLY A 94 11.21 -10.25 10.39
CA GLY A 94 11.57 -11.65 10.48
C GLY A 94 10.74 -12.63 9.67
N ARG A 95 9.59 -12.21 9.10
CA ARG A 95 8.69 -13.11 8.37
C ARG A 95 7.70 -12.34 7.49
N LEU A 96 7.01 -13.04 6.65
CA LEU A 96 5.86 -12.54 5.89
C LEU A 96 4.80 -13.64 5.81
N ASP A 97 3.61 -13.37 6.30
CA ASP A 97 2.53 -14.37 6.41
C ASP A 97 1.34 -14.07 5.51
N VAL A 98 1.00 -12.81 5.32
CA VAL A 98 -0.20 -12.38 4.60
C VAL A 98 0.16 -11.26 3.64
N VAL A 99 -0.38 -11.31 2.43
CA VAL A 99 -0.23 -10.24 1.43
C VAL A 99 -1.62 -9.71 1.09
N LEU A 100 -1.77 -8.40 1.19
CA LEU A 100 -2.99 -7.71 0.83
C LEU A 100 -2.72 -6.76 -0.34
N GLY A 101 -3.11 -7.18 -1.54
CA GLY A 101 -3.00 -6.37 -2.76
C GLY A 101 -4.12 -5.36 -2.80
N ASN A 102 -3.92 -4.20 -2.18
CA ASN A 102 -4.94 -3.17 -2.02
C ASN A 102 -4.75 -1.98 -2.97
N ALA A 103 -3.53 -1.67 -3.39
CA ALA A 103 -3.29 -0.54 -4.28
C ALA A 103 -4.13 -0.65 -5.56
N GLY A 104 -4.74 0.45 -5.94
CA GLY A 104 -5.55 0.51 -7.15
C GLY A 104 -5.92 1.94 -7.49
N VAL A 105 -6.21 2.18 -8.76
CA VAL A 105 -6.62 3.48 -9.29
C VAL A 105 -7.77 3.30 -10.25
N PHE A 106 -8.49 4.40 -10.52
CA PHE A 106 -9.43 4.50 -11.61
C PHE A 106 -9.19 5.80 -12.36
N THR A 107 -9.67 5.87 -13.60
CA THR A 107 -9.53 7.05 -14.43
C THR A 107 -10.75 7.93 -14.33
N ALA A 108 -10.60 9.21 -14.73
CA ALA A 108 -11.75 10.05 -14.98
C ALA A 108 -12.62 9.40 -16.06
N PRO A 109 -13.97 9.52 -15.99
CA PRO A 109 -14.84 8.92 -16.97
C PRO A 109 -14.53 9.40 -18.39
N ALA A 110 -14.44 8.45 -19.34
CA ALA A 110 -14.22 8.72 -20.75
C ALA A 110 -14.82 7.59 -21.58
N LEU A 111 -15.17 7.88 -22.83
CA LEU A 111 -15.52 6.82 -23.78
C LEU A 111 -14.27 6.01 -24.10
N ALA A 112 -14.42 4.72 -24.35
CA ALA A 112 -13.26 3.81 -24.54
C ALA A 112 -12.30 4.30 -25.64
N HIS A 113 -12.83 4.84 -26.74
CA HIS A 113 -12.02 5.33 -27.85
C HIS A 113 -11.36 6.69 -27.60
N GLU A 114 -11.73 7.38 -26.53
CA GLU A 114 -11.17 8.68 -26.14
C GLU A 114 -10.13 8.56 -25.04
N LEU A 115 -10.00 7.39 -24.42
CA LEU A 115 -9.04 7.15 -23.36
C LEU A 115 -7.62 7.08 -23.95
N GLU A 116 -6.70 7.86 -23.41
CA GLU A 116 -5.31 7.84 -23.84
C GLU A 116 -4.65 6.49 -23.50
N ASP A 117 -3.81 5.99 -24.42
CA ASP A 117 -3.18 4.67 -24.28
C ASP A 117 -2.34 4.53 -23.01
N ASP A 118 -1.58 5.57 -22.65
CA ASP A 118 -0.75 5.55 -21.46
C ASP A 118 -1.58 5.49 -20.17
N ILE A 119 -2.72 6.16 -20.13
CA ILE A 119 -3.64 6.09 -18.99
C ILE A 119 -4.23 4.69 -18.87
N PHE A 120 -4.63 4.10 -20.00
CA PHE A 120 -5.14 2.73 -20.02
C PHE A 120 -4.08 1.74 -19.53
N MET A 121 -2.85 1.85 -20.03
CA MET A 121 -1.76 0.97 -19.63
C MET A 121 -1.39 1.14 -18.16
N ASP A 122 -1.31 2.37 -17.68
CA ASP A 122 -1.03 2.62 -16.24
C ASP A 122 -2.10 2.01 -15.34
N THR A 123 -3.35 2.09 -15.75
CA THR A 123 -4.46 1.49 -14.98
C THR A 123 -4.31 -0.02 -14.90
N LEU A 124 -3.96 -0.68 -16.01
CA LEU A 124 -3.70 -2.13 -16.01
C LEU A 124 -2.48 -2.48 -15.17
N ASP A 125 -1.40 -1.75 -15.32
CA ASP A 125 -0.12 -2.03 -14.63
C ASP A 125 -0.25 -1.87 -13.13
N ILE A 126 -1.03 -0.89 -12.67
CA ILE A 126 -1.26 -0.67 -11.24
C ILE A 126 -2.24 -1.70 -10.67
N ASN A 127 -3.37 -1.94 -11.35
CA ASN A 127 -4.47 -2.73 -10.79
C ASN A 127 -4.32 -4.23 -11.01
N VAL A 128 -3.64 -4.68 -12.05
CA VAL A 128 -3.68 -6.08 -12.51
C VAL A 128 -2.30 -6.70 -12.68
N ALA A 129 -1.44 -6.04 -13.44
CA ALA A 129 -0.17 -6.64 -13.86
C ALA A 129 0.93 -6.63 -12.83
#